data_54498abb69ef3cf492e8494345d7e64c
#
_entry.id   54498abb69ef3cf492e8494345d7e64c
#
_cell.length_a   1.000
_cell.length_b   1.000
_cell.length_c   1.000
_cell.angle_alpha   90.00
_cell.angle_beta   90.00
_cell.angle_gamma   90.00
#
_symmetry.space_group_name_H-M   'P 1'
#
loop_
_entity.id
_entity.type
_entity.pdbx_description
1 polymer ?
#
loop_
_entity_poly.entity_id
_entity_poly.type
_entity_poly.pdbx_seq_one_letter_code
_entity_poly.pdbx_strand_id
1 'polypeptide(L)'
;VPRFPAPDGVQLFYDVLGTGDPLVVLGGGPGMDVRYLGDLGGLSAGRRLIRLDGRAAGRSEVPADRSTVSFVRQAGDVEALREHLGLDRLDLLAHSAGSLTAQEYAARHPGRVRRLVLVTPVGRTGRDIDLADVAAVRATRSAEPWYPQAAAAARELAAGGQGPFLQARLIPFHWHRWAPERRHEYVAGHSTSLPWLRDAFYAGAEAACPSPVSAPVLVVAGASDGMIGVAPARTVAAAHPGARLEVMPASGHRPWVEEPVAFRELVDGFLG
;
A
#
# COMPACT_ATOMS: atom_id res chain seq x y z
N VAL A 1 21.73 1.21 -12.13
CA VAL A 1 20.40 1.40 -11.52
C VAL A 1 19.52 0.30 -12.05
N PRO A 2 19.02 -0.61 -11.20
CA PRO A 2 18.34 -1.81 -11.67
C PRO A 2 17.00 -1.47 -12.34
N ARG A 3 16.88 -1.89 -13.61
CA ARG A 3 15.63 -1.86 -14.37
C ARG A 3 15.43 -3.24 -15.00
N PHE A 4 14.20 -3.58 -15.26
CA PHE A 4 13.84 -4.79 -15.98
C PHE A 4 12.63 -4.52 -16.88
N PRO A 5 12.47 -5.25 -17.98
CA PRO A 5 11.31 -5.12 -18.83
C PRO A 5 10.12 -5.87 -18.23
N ALA A 6 8.95 -5.23 -18.20
CA ALA A 6 7.67 -5.90 -18.02
C ALA A 6 7.36 -6.79 -19.27
N PRO A 7 6.36 -7.69 -19.22
CA PRO A 7 6.05 -8.58 -20.35
C PRO A 7 5.71 -7.86 -21.67
N ASP A 8 5.26 -6.61 -21.60
CA ASP A 8 4.95 -5.75 -22.74
C ASP A 8 6.08 -4.78 -23.13
N GLY A 9 7.27 -4.93 -22.51
CA GLY A 9 8.47 -4.14 -22.78
C GLY A 9 8.60 -2.85 -21.99
N VAL A 10 7.59 -2.44 -21.21
CA VAL A 10 7.65 -1.26 -20.33
C VAL A 10 8.79 -1.44 -19.33
N GLN A 11 9.66 -0.41 -19.21
CA GLN A 11 10.81 -0.46 -18.31
C GLN A 11 10.41 -0.11 -16.88
N LEU A 12 10.52 -1.09 -16.00
CA LEU A 12 10.22 -0.94 -14.58
C LEU A 12 11.50 -0.78 -13.77
N PHE A 13 11.39 0.03 -12.73
CA PHE A 13 12.49 0.32 -11.81
C PHE A 13 12.23 -0.34 -10.45
N TYR A 14 13.27 -0.89 -9.86
CA TYR A 14 13.28 -1.23 -8.44
C TYR A 14 14.57 -0.76 -7.78
N ASP A 15 14.53 -0.57 -6.48
CA ASP A 15 15.76 -0.38 -5.71
C ASP A 15 15.89 -1.47 -4.63
N VAL A 16 17.09 -1.54 -4.07
CA VAL A 16 17.40 -2.53 -3.04
C VAL A 16 17.96 -1.81 -1.82
N LEU A 17 17.40 -2.11 -0.66
CA LEU A 17 17.86 -1.58 0.62
C LEU A 17 18.06 -2.72 1.61
N GLY A 18 19.20 -2.73 2.30
CA GLY A 18 19.55 -3.78 3.25
C GLY A 18 20.12 -5.04 2.62
N THR A 19 20.33 -6.04 3.46
CA THR A 19 20.89 -7.35 3.12
C THR A 19 20.09 -8.46 3.80
N GLY A 20 20.31 -9.72 3.46
CA GLY A 20 19.56 -10.86 4.02
C GLY A 20 18.51 -11.40 3.06
N ASP A 21 17.48 -12.05 3.61
CA ASP A 21 16.42 -12.67 2.82
C ASP A 21 15.62 -11.64 2.02
N PRO A 22 15.32 -11.93 0.73
CA PRO A 22 14.62 -11.00 -0.13
C PRO A 22 13.16 -10.81 0.29
N LEU A 23 12.74 -9.55 0.42
CA LEU A 23 11.36 -9.14 0.61
C LEU A 23 10.99 -8.18 -0.52
N VAL A 24 10.11 -8.59 -1.42
CA VAL A 24 9.59 -7.71 -2.47
C VAL A 24 8.54 -6.79 -1.86
N VAL A 25 8.63 -5.49 -2.17
CA VAL A 25 7.79 -4.46 -1.55
C VAL A 25 7.09 -3.64 -2.61
N LEU A 26 5.75 -3.58 -2.53
CA LEU A 26 4.90 -2.78 -3.40
C LEU A 26 4.36 -1.55 -2.67
N GLY A 27 4.53 -0.39 -3.28
CA GLY A 27 4.05 0.87 -2.73
C GLY A 27 2.55 1.08 -2.91
N GLY A 28 2.00 2.04 -2.16
CA GLY A 28 0.62 2.50 -2.27
C GLY A 28 0.43 3.62 -3.31
N GLY A 29 -0.59 4.34 -3.18
CA GLY A 29 -0.98 5.44 -4.05
C GLY A 29 -2.35 5.24 -4.65
N PRO A 30 -2.51 5.00 -5.96
CA PRO A 30 -1.52 4.62 -6.99
C PRO A 30 -0.55 5.74 -7.38
N GLY A 31 0.62 5.32 -7.88
CA GLY A 31 1.61 6.26 -8.45
C GLY A 31 2.61 6.84 -7.45
N MET A 32 2.62 6.37 -6.21
CA MET A 32 3.65 6.79 -5.25
C MET A 32 5.00 6.14 -5.54
N ASP A 33 6.05 6.96 -5.48
CA ASP A 33 7.44 6.51 -5.49
C ASP A 33 7.75 5.71 -4.21
N VAL A 34 8.30 4.51 -4.36
CA VAL A 34 8.56 3.59 -3.22
C VAL A 34 9.51 4.14 -2.17
N ARG A 35 10.23 5.24 -2.44
CA ARG A 35 11.12 5.88 -1.46
C ARG A 35 10.39 6.33 -0.19
N TYR A 36 9.09 6.61 -0.25
CA TYR A 36 8.30 6.96 0.95
C TYR A 36 8.20 5.82 1.97
N LEU A 37 8.42 4.58 1.55
CA LEU A 37 8.41 3.42 2.44
C LEU A 37 9.63 3.40 3.37
N GLY A 38 10.70 4.14 3.01
CA GLY A 38 11.94 4.15 3.77
C GLY A 38 12.49 2.72 3.93
N ASP A 39 12.96 2.43 5.12
CA ASP A 39 13.44 1.10 5.52
C ASP A 39 12.36 0.22 6.19
N LEU A 40 11.09 0.68 6.13
CA LEU A 40 9.94 0.00 6.75
C LEU A 40 10.15 -0.24 8.26
N GLY A 41 10.58 0.81 8.98
CA GLY A 41 10.74 0.75 10.44
C GLY A 41 11.92 -0.11 10.88
N GLY A 42 12.96 -0.21 10.04
CA GLY A 42 14.17 -0.96 10.33
C GLY A 42 14.18 -2.39 9.81
N LEU A 43 13.20 -2.82 8.99
CA LEU A 43 13.21 -4.17 8.37
C LEU A 43 14.46 -4.41 7.52
N SER A 44 15.06 -3.36 6.93
CA SER A 44 16.28 -3.47 6.13
C SER A 44 17.52 -3.93 6.91
N ALA A 45 17.46 -3.93 8.25
CA ALA A 45 18.56 -4.43 9.08
C ALA A 45 18.75 -5.95 8.98
N GLY A 46 17.68 -6.70 8.72
CA GLY A 46 17.70 -8.17 8.60
C GLY A 46 17.21 -8.68 7.24
N ARG A 47 16.69 -7.81 6.39
CA ARG A 47 16.10 -8.20 5.09
C ARG A 47 16.59 -7.34 3.95
N ARG A 48 16.68 -7.94 2.79
CA ARG A 48 16.93 -7.24 1.52
C ARG A 48 15.60 -6.79 0.94
N LEU A 49 15.22 -5.54 1.19
CA LEU A 49 14.01 -4.92 0.66
C LEU A 49 14.19 -4.62 -0.83
N ILE A 50 13.41 -5.26 -1.69
CA ILE A 50 13.37 -5.04 -3.13
C ILE A 50 12.11 -4.25 -3.41
N ARG A 51 12.26 -2.90 -3.54
CA ARG A 51 11.14 -1.98 -3.60
C ARG A 51 10.84 -1.62 -5.05
N LEU A 52 9.69 -2.05 -5.56
CA LEU A 52 9.26 -1.86 -6.95
C LEU A 52 8.48 -0.55 -7.11
N ASP A 53 8.96 0.35 -7.96
CA ASP A 53 8.13 1.42 -8.51
C ASP A 53 7.17 0.82 -9.54
N GLY A 54 5.87 0.87 -9.29
CA GLY A 54 4.85 0.42 -10.24
C GLY A 54 4.84 1.25 -11.52
N ARG A 55 4.09 0.84 -12.52
CA ARG A 55 3.93 1.57 -13.79
C ARG A 55 3.49 3.00 -13.55
N ALA A 56 4.09 3.93 -14.26
CA ALA A 56 3.84 5.38 -14.14
C ALA A 56 4.11 5.95 -12.73
N ALA A 57 4.88 5.25 -11.90
CA ALA A 57 5.29 5.69 -10.57
C ALA A 57 6.80 5.85 -10.48
N GLY A 58 7.25 6.83 -9.69
CA GLY A 58 8.66 7.05 -9.38
C GLY A 58 9.55 7.09 -10.62
N ARG A 59 10.39 6.08 -10.75
CA ARG A 59 11.41 5.95 -11.81
C ARG A 59 11.03 4.94 -12.90
N SER A 60 9.87 4.27 -12.76
CA SER A 60 9.32 3.40 -13.79
C SER A 60 8.71 4.20 -14.94
N GLU A 61 8.72 3.60 -16.11
CA GLU A 61 8.19 4.21 -17.32
C GLU A 61 6.68 4.43 -17.25
N VAL A 62 6.22 5.51 -17.89
CA VAL A 62 4.81 5.76 -18.15
C VAL A 62 4.43 5.01 -19.42
N PRO A 63 3.59 3.96 -19.36
CA PRO A 63 3.27 3.18 -20.54
C PRO A 63 2.43 3.99 -21.55
N ALA A 64 2.63 3.71 -22.83
CA ALA A 64 1.83 4.32 -23.91
C ALA A 64 0.35 3.89 -23.80
N ASP A 65 0.12 2.61 -23.50
CA ASP A 65 -1.22 2.09 -23.21
C ASP A 65 -1.50 2.19 -21.69
N ARG A 66 -2.34 3.18 -21.33
CA ARG A 66 -2.73 3.45 -19.94
C ARG A 66 -3.55 2.33 -19.31
N SER A 67 -4.20 1.47 -20.11
CA SER A 67 -4.97 0.34 -19.58
C SER A 67 -4.07 -0.69 -18.87
N THR A 68 -2.79 -0.73 -19.22
CA THR A 68 -1.81 -1.62 -18.61
C THR A 68 -1.42 -1.22 -17.17
N VAL A 69 -1.84 -0.05 -16.71
CA VAL A 69 -1.56 0.45 -15.35
C VAL A 69 -2.49 -0.14 -14.30
N SER A 70 -3.56 -0.85 -14.69
CA SER A 70 -4.49 -1.43 -13.71
C SER A 70 -3.76 -2.40 -12.77
N PHE A 71 -4.20 -2.48 -11.51
CA PHE A 71 -3.60 -3.40 -10.53
C PHE A 71 -3.67 -4.86 -10.98
N VAL A 72 -4.72 -5.20 -11.75
CA VAL A 72 -4.90 -6.54 -12.35
C VAL A 72 -3.76 -6.86 -13.33
N ARG A 73 -3.39 -5.88 -14.15
CA ARG A 73 -2.30 -6.04 -15.13
C ARG A 73 -0.92 -5.99 -14.46
N GLN A 74 -0.73 -5.13 -13.46
CA GLN A 74 0.53 -5.04 -12.72
C GLN A 74 0.88 -6.30 -11.91
N ALA A 75 -0.04 -7.22 -11.71
CA ALA A 75 0.27 -8.55 -11.19
C ALA A 75 1.31 -9.29 -12.06
N GLY A 76 1.25 -9.11 -13.38
CA GLY A 76 2.25 -9.64 -14.31
C GLY A 76 3.63 -9.01 -14.14
N ASP A 77 3.72 -7.77 -13.69
CA ASP A 77 4.99 -7.09 -13.42
C ASP A 77 5.70 -7.69 -12.19
N VAL A 78 4.92 -8.13 -11.20
CA VAL A 78 5.47 -8.82 -10.01
C VAL A 78 6.06 -10.18 -10.42
N GLU A 79 5.41 -10.91 -11.33
CA GLU A 79 5.96 -12.16 -11.86
C GLU A 79 7.24 -11.91 -12.67
N ALA A 80 7.24 -10.91 -13.55
CA ALA A 80 8.43 -10.54 -14.30
C ALA A 80 9.60 -10.13 -13.39
N LEU A 81 9.32 -9.40 -12.29
CA LEU A 81 10.34 -9.09 -11.29
C LEU A 81 10.88 -10.34 -10.61
N ARG A 82 10.00 -11.29 -10.21
CA ARG A 82 10.40 -12.56 -9.61
C ARG A 82 11.36 -13.32 -10.51
N GLU A 83 11.00 -13.45 -11.80
CA GLU A 83 11.84 -14.13 -12.80
C GLU A 83 13.17 -13.41 -13.03
N HIS A 84 13.15 -12.08 -13.16
CA HIS A 84 14.34 -11.24 -13.29
C HIS A 84 15.33 -11.42 -12.13
N LEU A 85 14.79 -11.59 -10.91
CA LEU A 85 15.60 -11.82 -9.71
C LEU A 85 16.04 -13.28 -9.52
N GLY A 86 15.56 -14.21 -10.36
CA GLY A 86 15.84 -15.64 -10.25
C GLY A 86 15.25 -16.28 -8.99
N LEU A 87 14.15 -15.71 -8.44
CA LEU A 87 13.53 -16.22 -7.23
C LEU A 87 12.47 -17.27 -7.57
N ASP A 88 12.50 -18.41 -6.88
CA ASP A 88 11.46 -19.45 -7.06
C ASP A 88 10.13 -19.00 -6.44
N ARG A 89 10.19 -18.42 -5.24
CA ARG A 89 9.04 -17.89 -4.49
C ARG A 89 9.37 -16.55 -3.86
N LEU A 90 8.35 -15.70 -3.67
CA LEU A 90 8.48 -14.39 -3.03
C LEU A 90 7.97 -14.40 -1.59
N ASP A 91 8.67 -13.70 -0.69
CA ASP A 91 8.02 -12.98 0.40
C ASP A 91 7.60 -11.62 -0.16
N LEU A 92 6.35 -11.26 0.04
CA LEU A 92 5.75 -10.08 -0.57
C LEU A 92 5.10 -9.22 0.51
N LEU A 93 5.48 -7.93 0.55
CA LEU A 93 4.83 -6.93 1.38
C LEU A 93 4.23 -5.85 0.49
N ALA A 94 3.01 -5.46 0.77
CA ALA A 94 2.35 -4.41 0.02
C ALA A 94 1.60 -3.44 0.93
N HIS A 95 1.71 -2.14 0.62
CA HIS A 95 1.05 -1.08 1.36
C HIS A 95 -0.12 -0.50 0.58
N SER A 96 -1.24 -0.25 1.27
CA SER A 96 -2.37 0.53 0.75
C SER A 96 -2.87 0.00 -0.61
N ALA A 97 -2.93 0.83 -1.66
CA ALA A 97 -3.37 0.42 -2.99
C ALA A 97 -2.53 -0.73 -3.59
N GLY A 98 -1.22 -0.81 -3.31
CA GLY A 98 -0.39 -1.91 -3.76
C GLY A 98 -0.83 -3.29 -3.25
N SER A 99 -1.63 -3.32 -2.17
CA SER A 99 -2.23 -4.55 -1.64
C SER A 99 -3.13 -5.24 -2.65
N LEU A 100 -3.77 -4.51 -3.57
CA LEU A 100 -4.59 -5.09 -4.64
C LEU A 100 -3.72 -5.86 -5.64
N THR A 101 -2.64 -5.24 -6.11
CA THR A 101 -1.67 -5.91 -7.01
C THR A 101 -1.06 -7.15 -6.36
N ALA A 102 -0.70 -7.07 -5.07
CA ALA A 102 -0.12 -8.21 -4.36
C ALA A 102 -1.10 -9.37 -4.18
N GLN A 103 -2.35 -9.08 -3.83
CA GLN A 103 -3.41 -10.09 -3.71
C GLN A 103 -3.75 -10.71 -5.07
N GLU A 104 -3.84 -9.90 -6.11
CA GLU A 104 -4.07 -10.34 -7.49
C GLU A 104 -2.95 -11.28 -7.96
N TYR A 105 -1.69 -10.90 -7.74
CA TYR A 105 -0.55 -11.73 -8.05
C TYR A 105 -0.60 -13.07 -7.31
N ALA A 106 -0.77 -13.03 -6.00
CA ALA A 106 -0.78 -14.23 -5.16
C ALA A 106 -1.94 -15.19 -5.49
N ALA A 107 -3.10 -14.66 -5.90
CA ALA A 107 -4.25 -15.46 -6.32
C ALA A 107 -4.05 -16.10 -7.70
N ARG A 108 -3.44 -15.38 -8.65
CA ARG A 108 -3.16 -15.89 -10.01
C ARG A 108 -1.96 -16.83 -10.07
N HIS A 109 -1.02 -16.71 -9.14
CA HIS A 109 0.20 -17.52 -9.09
C HIS A 109 0.31 -18.31 -7.78
N PRO A 110 -0.63 -19.24 -7.51
CA PRO A 110 -0.61 -20.04 -6.30
C PRO A 110 0.70 -20.85 -6.26
N GLY A 111 1.42 -20.80 -5.14
CA GLY A 111 2.73 -21.43 -5.00
C GLY A 111 3.93 -20.50 -5.31
N ARG A 112 3.75 -19.32 -5.91
CA ARG A 112 4.83 -18.35 -6.13
C ARG A 112 5.01 -17.37 -4.95
N VAL A 113 4.10 -17.30 -4.03
CA VAL A 113 4.21 -16.51 -2.80
C VAL A 113 4.44 -17.44 -1.61
N ARG A 114 5.49 -17.19 -0.85
CA ARG A 114 5.83 -17.91 0.38
C ARG A 114 5.01 -17.36 1.55
N ARG A 115 5.01 -16.05 1.70
CA ARG A 115 4.23 -15.30 2.70
C ARG A 115 3.82 -13.94 2.15
N LEU A 116 2.65 -13.46 2.53
CA LEU A 116 2.08 -12.19 2.09
C LEU A 116 1.79 -11.29 3.29
N VAL A 117 2.37 -10.09 3.30
CA VAL A 117 2.09 -9.04 4.29
C VAL A 117 1.34 -7.89 3.62
N LEU A 118 0.15 -7.57 4.11
CA LEU A 118 -0.71 -6.50 3.59
C LEU A 118 -0.85 -5.42 4.65
N VAL A 119 -0.26 -4.25 4.42
CA VAL A 119 -0.23 -3.13 5.37
C VAL A 119 -1.27 -2.10 4.95
N THR A 120 -2.21 -1.81 5.83
CA THR A 120 -3.35 -0.89 5.61
C THR A 120 -3.97 -1.07 4.22
N PRO A 121 -4.43 -2.30 3.88
CA PRO A 121 -4.97 -2.60 2.56
C PRO A 121 -6.26 -1.85 2.29
N VAL A 122 -6.49 -1.46 1.03
CA VAL A 122 -7.70 -0.70 0.62
C VAL A 122 -8.92 -1.57 0.35
N GLY A 123 -8.75 -2.88 0.26
CA GLY A 123 -9.78 -3.86 -0.02
C GLY A 123 -9.25 -5.14 -0.63
N ARG A 124 -10.14 -6.04 -1.05
CA ARG A 124 -9.80 -7.37 -1.60
C ARG A 124 -9.62 -7.36 -3.13
N THR A 125 -10.64 -7.03 -3.87
CA THR A 125 -10.63 -6.97 -5.35
C THR A 125 -10.93 -5.57 -5.88
N GLY A 126 -11.00 -4.61 -4.99
CA GLY A 126 -11.28 -3.21 -5.24
C GLY A 126 -11.15 -2.41 -3.95
N ARG A 127 -11.75 -1.24 -3.93
CA ARG A 127 -11.76 -0.39 -2.73
C ARG A 127 -12.99 -0.75 -1.88
N ASP A 128 -12.75 -1.34 -0.70
CA ASP A 128 -13.80 -1.73 0.25
C ASP A 128 -13.85 -0.75 1.45
N ILE A 129 -13.80 0.55 1.16
CA ILE A 129 -13.77 1.60 2.18
C ILE A 129 -15.18 1.84 2.69
N ASP A 130 -15.38 1.59 3.99
CA ASP A 130 -16.59 1.93 4.72
C ASP A 130 -16.48 3.35 5.26
N LEU A 131 -17.33 4.24 4.74
CA LEU A 131 -17.32 5.65 5.14
C LEU A 131 -17.80 5.85 6.58
N ALA A 132 -18.62 4.95 7.12
CA ALA A 132 -19.03 4.98 8.53
C ALA A 132 -17.88 4.61 9.45
N ASP A 133 -17.10 3.59 9.10
CA ASP A 133 -15.88 3.21 9.83
C ASP A 133 -14.84 4.35 9.79
N VAL A 134 -14.60 4.94 8.62
CA VAL A 134 -13.72 6.11 8.50
C VAL A 134 -14.18 7.28 9.36
N ALA A 135 -15.48 7.58 9.39
CA ALA A 135 -16.04 8.63 10.19
C ALA A 135 -15.88 8.35 11.70
N ALA A 136 -16.09 7.11 12.12
CA ALA A 136 -15.89 6.68 13.50
C ALA A 136 -14.42 6.82 13.93
N VAL A 137 -13.47 6.36 13.11
CA VAL A 137 -12.04 6.54 13.38
C VAL A 137 -11.65 8.02 13.46
N ARG A 138 -12.14 8.86 12.55
CA ARG A 138 -11.90 10.31 12.59
C ARG A 138 -12.46 10.97 13.85
N ALA A 139 -13.65 10.57 14.30
CA ALA A 139 -14.31 11.12 15.47
C ALA A 139 -13.51 10.90 16.77
N THR A 140 -12.71 9.84 16.87
CA THR A 140 -11.81 9.61 18.01
C THR A 140 -10.78 10.74 18.19
N ARG A 141 -10.57 11.56 17.15
CA ARG A 141 -9.61 12.65 17.13
C ARG A 141 -10.26 14.04 17.30
N SER A 142 -11.54 14.07 17.70
CA SER A 142 -12.33 15.31 17.78
C SER A 142 -11.78 16.36 18.77
N ALA A 143 -10.98 15.95 19.76
CA ALA A 143 -10.31 16.84 20.70
C ALA A 143 -9.01 17.48 20.16
N GLU A 144 -8.52 17.04 19.00
CA GLU A 144 -7.28 17.56 18.42
C GLU A 144 -7.48 18.98 17.83
N PRO A 145 -6.54 19.91 18.04
CA PRO A 145 -6.68 21.31 17.57
C PRO A 145 -6.87 21.44 16.06
N TRP A 146 -6.33 20.50 15.27
CA TRP A 146 -6.44 20.48 13.81
C TRP A 146 -7.76 19.88 13.30
N TYR A 147 -8.51 19.16 14.16
CA TYR A 147 -9.69 18.40 13.76
C TYR A 147 -10.79 19.22 13.11
N PRO A 148 -11.19 20.41 13.62
CA PRO A 148 -12.28 21.17 13.02
C PRO A 148 -12.03 21.51 11.55
N GLN A 149 -10.79 21.88 11.19
CA GLN A 149 -10.43 22.23 9.82
C GLN A 149 -10.41 20.99 8.92
N ALA A 150 -9.85 19.87 9.39
CA ALA A 150 -9.79 18.62 8.66
C ALA A 150 -11.19 18.03 8.43
N ALA A 151 -12.05 18.06 9.45
CA ALA A 151 -13.43 17.61 9.36
C ALA A 151 -14.28 18.48 8.41
N ALA A 152 -14.07 19.80 8.40
CA ALA A 152 -14.72 20.70 7.43
C ALA A 152 -14.30 20.36 5.99
N ALA A 153 -13.00 20.18 5.75
CA ALA A 153 -12.49 19.78 4.43
C ALA A 153 -13.03 18.42 3.98
N ALA A 154 -13.16 17.46 4.90
CA ALA A 154 -13.75 16.16 4.61
C ALA A 154 -15.21 16.25 4.15
N ARG A 155 -16.01 17.09 4.82
CA ARG A 155 -17.42 17.35 4.43
C ARG A 155 -17.50 18.03 3.06
N GLU A 156 -16.64 19.01 2.80
CA GLU A 156 -16.61 19.73 1.53
C GLU A 156 -16.24 18.80 0.37
N LEU A 157 -15.25 17.92 0.54
CA LEU A 157 -14.90 16.90 -0.46
C LEU A 157 -16.04 15.89 -0.68
N ALA A 158 -16.73 15.47 0.38
CA ALA A 158 -17.89 14.58 0.27
C ALA A 158 -19.07 15.24 -0.48
N ALA A 159 -19.18 16.56 -0.41
CA ALA A 159 -20.16 17.36 -1.17
C ALA A 159 -19.71 17.67 -2.61
N GLY A 160 -18.61 17.09 -3.09
CA GLY A 160 -18.10 17.29 -4.45
C GLY A 160 -17.09 18.43 -4.61
N GLY A 161 -16.68 19.08 -3.51
CA GLY A 161 -15.61 20.06 -3.53
C GLY A 161 -14.30 19.46 -4.06
N GLN A 162 -13.48 20.27 -4.69
CA GLN A 162 -12.22 19.84 -5.29
C GLN A 162 -11.08 20.82 -4.97
N GLY A 163 -9.87 20.33 -5.03
CA GLY A 163 -8.67 21.16 -4.95
C GLY A 163 -7.60 20.62 -4.01
N PRO A 164 -6.34 20.99 -4.27
CA PRO A 164 -5.19 20.49 -3.49
C PRO A 164 -5.22 20.96 -2.04
N PHE A 165 -5.79 22.13 -1.75
CA PHE A 165 -5.89 22.64 -0.38
C PHE A 165 -6.85 21.81 0.49
N LEU A 166 -7.93 21.28 -0.09
CA LEU A 166 -8.85 20.39 0.63
C LEU A 166 -8.17 19.08 0.96
N GLN A 167 -7.48 18.48 0.00
CA GLN A 167 -6.72 17.25 0.21
C GLN A 167 -5.62 17.44 1.27
N ALA A 168 -4.90 18.56 1.24
CA ALA A 168 -3.85 18.86 2.21
C ALA A 168 -4.38 18.95 3.65
N ARG A 169 -5.61 19.43 3.85
CA ARG A 169 -6.25 19.51 5.18
C ARG A 169 -6.64 18.14 5.75
N LEU A 170 -6.71 17.10 4.92
CA LEU A 170 -6.97 15.72 5.38
C LEU A 170 -5.72 14.98 5.85
N ILE A 171 -4.53 15.51 5.56
CA ILE A 171 -3.27 14.84 5.91
C ILE A 171 -3.19 14.42 7.38
N PRO A 172 -3.67 15.21 8.37
CA PRO A 172 -3.64 14.80 9.77
C PRO A 172 -4.37 13.47 10.05
N PHE A 173 -5.40 13.12 9.29
CA PHE A 173 -6.11 11.84 9.43
C PHE A 173 -5.31 10.61 9.02
N HIS A 174 -4.16 10.78 8.37
CA HIS A 174 -3.26 9.66 8.05
C HIS A 174 -2.48 9.14 9.26
N TRP A 175 -2.44 9.91 10.36
CA TRP A 175 -1.52 9.71 11.47
C TRP A 175 -2.26 9.51 12.80
N HIS A 176 -1.71 8.68 13.65
CA HIS A 176 -2.12 8.60 15.04
C HIS A 176 -1.70 9.88 15.79
N ARG A 177 -0.47 10.32 15.58
CA ARG A 177 0.05 11.58 16.12
C ARG A 177 0.41 12.53 14.97
N TRP A 178 -0.45 13.53 14.76
CA TRP A 178 -0.15 14.56 13.81
C TRP A 178 0.84 15.57 14.37
N ALA A 179 1.92 15.84 13.64
CA ALA A 179 2.84 16.93 13.84
C ALA A 179 3.25 17.52 12.48
N PRO A 180 3.64 18.82 12.40
CA PRO A 180 4.00 19.46 11.11
C PRO A 180 5.09 18.71 10.34
N GLU A 181 6.01 18.06 11.03
CA GLU A 181 7.11 17.26 10.46
C GLU A 181 6.58 16.09 9.63
N ARG A 182 5.43 15.52 10.00
CA ARG A 182 4.77 14.42 9.28
C ARG A 182 4.30 14.83 7.87
N ARG A 183 4.20 16.12 7.60
CA ARG A 183 3.90 16.61 6.25
C ARG A 183 4.99 16.23 5.25
N HIS A 184 6.25 16.26 5.65
CA HIS A 184 7.36 15.85 4.79
C HIS A 184 7.26 14.37 4.42
N GLU A 185 6.93 13.52 5.36
CA GLU A 185 6.74 12.09 5.13
C GLU A 185 5.54 11.81 4.22
N TYR A 186 4.47 12.60 4.33
CA TYR A 186 3.33 12.48 3.41
C TYR A 186 3.72 12.84 1.98
N VAL A 187 4.47 13.93 1.79
CA VAL A 187 4.87 14.42 0.47
C VAL A 187 5.94 13.56 -0.18
N ALA A 188 6.76 12.84 0.61
CA ALA A 188 7.92 12.06 0.13
C ALA A 188 7.56 10.98 -0.88
N GLY A 189 6.49 10.60 -1.26
CA GLY A 189 6.16 9.64 -2.32
C GLY A 189 5.32 10.22 -3.46
N HIS A 190 4.96 11.52 -3.38
CA HIS A 190 4.06 12.14 -4.35
C HIS A 190 4.78 12.80 -5.53
N SER A 191 5.94 12.24 -5.94
CA SER A 191 6.77 12.82 -7.01
C SER A 191 6.13 12.76 -8.40
N THR A 192 5.13 11.91 -8.61
CA THR A 192 4.48 11.71 -9.92
C THR A 192 2.97 11.68 -9.75
N SER A 193 2.33 12.84 -9.80
CA SER A 193 0.86 12.90 -9.78
C SER A 193 0.34 13.07 -11.21
N LEU A 194 -0.03 11.96 -11.85
CA LEU A 194 -0.71 11.97 -13.14
C LEU A 194 -2.22 11.92 -12.89
N PRO A 195 -3.02 12.90 -13.37
CA PRO A 195 -4.45 13.00 -13.05
C PRO A 195 -5.26 11.73 -13.39
N TRP A 196 -4.88 11.04 -14.44
CA TRP A 196 -5.56 9.84 -14.95
C TRP A 196 -5.15 8.54 -14.20
N LEU A 197 -4.04 8.55 -13.46
CA LEU A 197 -3.39 7.35 -12.95
C LEU A 197 -4.26 6.57 -11.97
N ARG A 198 -4.97 7.29 -11.12
CA ARG A 198 -5.86 6.66 -10.14
C ARG A 198 -6.99 5.86 -10.82
N ASP A 199 -7.66 6.47 -11.80
CA ASP A 199 -8.77 5.82 -12.48
C ASP A 199 -8.27 4.63 -13.30
N ALA A 200 -7.14 4.78 -14.00
CA ALA A 200 -6.52 3.69 -14.74
C ALA A 200 -6.06 2.52 -13.84
N PHE A 201 -5.59 2.80 -12.62
CA PHE A 201 -5.17 1.77 -11.69
C PHE A 201 -6.34 0.89 -11.21
N TYR A 202 -7.50 1.49 -10.95
CA TYR A 202 -8.70 0.77 -10.52
C TYR A 202 -9.56 0.25 -11.67
N ALA A 203 -9.24 0.61 -12.91
CA ALA A 203 -9.97 0.12 -14.09
C ALA A 203 -9.80 -1.38 -14.24
N GLY A 204 -10.87 -2.07 -14.63
CA GLY A 204 -10.85 -3.52 -14.82
C GLY A 204 -10.85 -4.33 -13.51
N ALA A 205 -11.23 -3.73 -12.38
CA ALA A 205 -11.33 -4.42 -11.09
C ALA A 205 -12.31 -5.62 -11.12
N GLU A 206 -13.28 -5.60 -12.00
CA GLU A 206 -14.21 -6.71 -12.26
C GLU A 206 -13.52 -7.97 -12.82
N ALA A 207 -12.34 -7.82 -13.40
CA ALA A 207 -11.51 -8.94 -13.88
C ALA A 207 -10.54 -9.47 -12.81
N ALA A 208 -10.56 -8.91 -11.60
CA ALA A 208 -9.70 -9.37 -10.52
C ALA A 208 -10.06 -10.81 -10.09
N CYS A 209 -9.03 -11.58 -9.77
CA CYS A 209 -9.21 -12.94 -9.33
C CYS A 209 -9.87 -13.00 -7.93
N PRO A 210 -11.07 -13.56 -7.77
CA PRO A 210 -11.76 -13.61 -6.49
C PRO A 210 -11.24 -14.71 -5.56
N SER A 211 -10.40 -15.60 -6.04
CA SER A 211 -9.88 -16.74 -5.27
C SER A 211 -9.07 -16.29 -4.07
N PRO A 212 -9.22 -16.94 -2.91
CA PRO A 212 -8.37 -16.65 -1.76
C PRO A 212 -6.90 -16.96 -2.07
N VAL A 213 -6.01 -16.23 -1.41
CA VAL A 213 -4.57 -16.49 -1.48
C VAL A 213 -4.25 -17.77 -0.70
N SER A 214 -3.47 -18.67 -1.30
CA SER A 214 -3.07 -19.93 -0.68
C SER A 214 -1.89 -19.82 0.29
N ALA A 215 -1.10 -18.76 0.16
CA ALA A 215 0.02 -18.49 1.07
C ALA A 215 -0.49 -17.97 2.42
N PRO A 216 0.27 -18.14 3.53
CA PRO A 216 0.00 -17.44 4.77
C PRO A 216 -0.08 -15.93 4.58
N VAL A 217 -1.10 -15.28 5.16
CA VAL A 217 -1.34 -13.84 5.04
C VAL A 217 -1.30 -13.17 6.41
N LEU A 218 -0.52 -12.10 6.53
CA LEU A 218 -0.59 -11.14 7.63
C LEU A 218 -1.20 -9.84 7.12
N VAL A 219 -2.28 -9.40 7.76
CA VAL A 219 -2.90 -8.10 7.51
C VAL A 219 -2.58 -7.19 8.69
N VAL A 220 -2.01 -6.02 8.42
CA VAL A 220 -1.69 -5.00 9.42
C VAL A 220 -2.53 -3.77 9.17
N ALA A 221 -3.23 -3.29 10.19
CA ALA A 221 -4.00 -2.04 10.14
C ALA A 221 -3.55 -1.08 11.24
N GLY A 222 -3.72 0.21 11.03
CA GLY A 222 -3.56 1.21 12.08
C GLY A 222 -4.92 1.58 12.67
N ALA A 223 -5.07 1.53 13.99
CA ALA A 223 -6.33 1.86 14.68
C ALA A 223 -6.81 3.30 14.44
N SER A 224 -5.88 4.20 14.10
CA SER A 224 -6.13 5.62 13.84
C SER A 224 -6.12 5.99 12.36
N ASP A 225 -6.21 5.01 11.45
CA ASP A 225 -6.24 5.28 10.01
C ASP A 225 -7.55 5.96 9.60
N GLY A 226 -7.59 7.28 9.72
CA GLY A 226 -8.73 8.09 9.30
C GLY A 226 -8.77 8.36 7.79
N MET A 227 -7.90 7.73 7.00
CA MET A 227 -7.91 7.78 5.54
C MET A 227 -8.83 6.72 4.95
N ILE A 228 -8.69 5.49 5.39
CA ILE A 228 -9.42 4.32 4.86
C ILE A 228 -10.19 3.54 5.93
N GLY A 229 -9.97 3.82 7.21
CA GLY A 229 -10.54 3.05 8.31
C GLY A 229 -9.84 1.71 8.53
N VAL A 230 -10.45 0.87 9.37
CA VAL A 230 -9.99 -0.49 9.68
C VAL A 230 -10.83 -1.55 8.96
N ALA A 231 -12.03 -1.18 8.49
CA ALA A 231 -12.96 -2.10 7.83
C ALA A 231 -12.35 -2.82 6.62
N PRO A 232 -11.61 -2.16 5.70
CA PRO A 232 -10.97 -2.86 4.57
C PRO A 232 -10.00 -3.95 5.00
N ALA A 233 -9.24 -3.73 6.07
CA ALA A 233 -8.32 -4.75 6.59
C ALA A 233 -9.07 -5.97 7.16
N ARG A 234 -10.21 -5.76 7.82
CA ARG A 234 -11.09 -6.84 8.28
C ARG A 234 -11.66 -7.63 7.11
N THR A 235 -12.15 -6.94 6.07
CA THR A 235 -12.65 -7.56 4.83
C THR A 235 -11.57 -8.42 4.17
N VAL A 236 -10.37 -7.89 4.04
CA VAL A 236 -9.23 -8.62 3.45
C VAL A 236 -8.86 -9.84 4.29
N ALA A 237 -8.78 -9.71 5.61
CA ALA A 237 -8.47 -10.84 6.49
C ALA A 237 -9.54 -11.93 6.40
N ALA A 238 -10.81 -11.56 6.37
CA ALA A 238 -11.93 -12.51 6.24
C ALA A 238 -11.94 -13.24 4.88
N ALA A 239 -11.42 -12.61 3.83
CA ALA A 239 -11.35 -13.20 2.49
C ALA A 239 -10.23 -14.25 2.32
N HIS A 240 -9.27 -14.33 3.26
CA HIS A 240 -8.15 -15.26 3.18
C HIS A 240 -8.18 -16.23 4.38
N PRO A 241 -8.56 -17.49 4.19
CA PRO A 241 -8.61 -18.47 5.27
C PRO A 241 -7.26 -18.59 6.01
N GLY A 242 -7.29 -18.45 7.34
CA GLY A 242 -6.09 -18.49 8.16
C GLY A 242 -5.26 -17.19 8.18
N ALA A 243 -5.74 -16.12 7.58
CA ALA A 243 -5.08 -14.82 7.68
C ALA A 243 -5.05 -14.32 9.13
N ARG A 244 -3.91 -13.78 9.54
CA ARG A 244 -3.75 -13.08 10.81
C ARG A 244 -4.00 -11.59 10.60
N LEU A 245 -4.91 -10.99 11.38
CA LEU A 245 -5.14 -9.55 11.41
C LEU A 245 -4.53 -8.97 12.69
N GLU A 246 -3.67 -7.96 12.54
CA GLU A 246 -3.13 -7.15 13.62
C GLU A 246 -3.52 -5.69 13.45
N VAL A 247 -4.11 -5.11 14.50
CA VAL A 247 -4.48 -3.69 14.52
C VAL A 247 -3.54 -2.97 15.49
N MET A 248 -2.64 -2.16 14.94
CA MET A 248 -1.65 -1.42 15.71
C MET A 248 -2.30 -0.21 16.40
N PRO A 249 -2.28 -0.13 17.74
CA PRO A 249 -3.14 0.79 18.49
C PRO A 249 -2.72 2.25 18.37
N ALA A 250 -1.44 2.54 18.18
CA ALA A 250 -0.89 3.89 18.11
C ALA A 250 -0.45 4.28 16.69
N SER A 251 -1.06 3.68 15.68
CA SER A 251 -0.72 3.91 14.27
C SER A 251 -1.92 4.33 13.43
N GLY A 252 -1.65 5.17 12.43
CA GLY A 252 -2.53 5.49 11.32
C GLY A 252 -2.18 4.69 10.06
N HIS A 253 -2.11 5.38 8.91
CA HIS A 253 -1.92 4.74 7.59
C HIS A 253 -0.51 4.21 7.33
N ARG A 254 0.49 4.59 8.16
CA ARG A 254 1.90 4.16 8.03
C ARG A 254 2.44 3.61 9.33
N PRO A 255 2.04 2.39 9.73
CA PRO A 255 2.42 1.81 11.03
C PRO A 255 3.93 1.73 11.27
N TRP A 256 4.72 1.47 10.22
CA TRP A 256 6.19 1.41 10.32
C TRP A 256 6.85 2.74 10.70
N VAL A 257 6.14 3.87 10.57
CA VAL A 257 6.62 5.20 10.94
C VAL A 257 6.25 5.52 12.38
N GLU A 258 5.07 5.09 12.85
CA GLU A 258 4.54 5.47 14.16
C GLU A 258 4.86 4.46 15.27
N GLU A 259 4.90 3.17 14.93
CA GLU A 259 5.27 2.07 15.83
C GLU A 259 6.38 1.20 15.19
N PRO A 260 7.56 1.77 14.85
CA PRO A 260 8.56 1.08 14.02
C PRO A 260 9.06 -0.24 14.63
N VAL A 261 9.28 -0.28 15.93
CA VAL A 261 9.79 -1.48 16.61
C VAL A 261 8.75 -2.59 16.60
N ALA A 262 7.51 -2.28 17.02
CA ALA A 262 6.43 -3.25 17.05
C ALA A 262 6.06 -3.74 15.63
N PHE A 263 6.07 -2.84 14.64
CA PHE A 263 5.85 -3.20 13.24
C PHE A 263 6.93 -4.16 12.73
N ARG A 264 8.21 -3.86 12.97
CA ARG A 264 9.32 -4.72 12.56
C ARG A 264 9.22 -6.10 13.20
N GLU A 265 9.05 -6.16 14.54
CA GLU A 265 8.94 -7.43 15.27
C GLU A 265 7.77 -8.29 14.77
N LEU A 266 6.63 -7.67 14.49
CA LEU A 266 5.46 -8.32 13.93
C LEU A 266 5.73 -8.94 12.57
N VAL A 267 6.32 -8.14 11.65
CA VAL A 267 6.60 -8.56 10.28
C VAL A 267 7.71 -9.60 10.23
N ASP A 268 8.82 -9.39 10.97
CA ASP A 268 9.93 -10.35 11.04
C ASP A 268 9.49 -11.68 11.67
N GLY A 269 8.73 -11.63 12.76
CA GLY A 269 8.18 -12.83 13.38
C GLY A 269 7.23 -13.62 12.49
N PHE A 270 6.51 -12.94 11.57
CA PHE A 270 5.66 -13.60 10.58
C PHE A 270 6.47 -14.17 9.41
N LEU A 271 7.48 -13.46 8.96
CA LEU A 271 8.31 -13.88 7.81
C LEU A 271 9.36 -14.95 8.16
N GLY A 272 9.73 -15.09 9.41
CA GLY A 272 10.65 -16.13 9.94
C GLY A 272 12.12 -15.84 9.68
#